data_25abbba6f6f1ba720b5ed1be53d97575
#
_entry.id   25abbba6f6f1ba720b5ed1be53d97575
#
_cell.length_a   1.000
_cell.length_b   1.000
_cell.length_c   1.000
_cell.angle_alpha   90.00
_cell.angle_beta   90.00
_cell.angle_gamma   90.00
#
_symmetry.space_group_name_H-M   'P 1'
#
loop_
_entity.id
_entity.type
_entity.pdbx_description
1 polymer ?
#
loop_
_entity_poly.entity_id
_entity_poly.type
_entity_poly.pdbx_seq_one_letter_code
_entity_poly.pdbx_strand_id
1 'polypeptide(L)' 'MNFAVYSKDGCPYCDKIKQVMDLTKLSYVVYNLNEDFDRDSFYGEFGQGSTFPQVVVDCI' A
#
# COMPACT_ATOMS: atom_id res chain seq x y z
N MET A 1 -1.70 5.10 -15.69
CA MET A 1 -1.31 4.09 -14.67
C MET A 1 -1.58 4.61 -13.28
N ASN A 2 -2.23 3.82 -12.47
CA ASN A 2 -2.45 4.17 -11.06
C ASN A 2 -1.65 3.23 -10.18
N PHE A 3 -1.22 3.75 -9.03
CA PHE A 3 -0.52 2.94 -8.04
C PHE A 3 -1.46 2.65 -6.88
N ALA A 4 -1.35 1.47 -6.32
CA ALA A 4 -2.06 1.09 -5.10
C ALA A 4 -1.04 0.88 -3.99
N VAL A 5 -1.23 1.56 -2.87
CA VAL A 5 -0.34 1.47 -1.71
C VAL A 5 -1.10 0.80 -0.57
N TYR A 6 -0.62 -0.37 -0.16
CA TYR A 6 -1.18 -1.08 0.98
C TYR A 6 -0.39 -0.70 2.23
N SER A 7 -1.05 -0.07 3.18
CA SER A 7 -0.41 0.47 4.37
C SER A 7 -1.11 0.02 5.65
N LYS A 8 -0.48 0.29 6.79
CA LYS A 8 -1.05 0.03 8.10
C LYS A 8 -0.74 1.19 9.03
N ASP A 9 -1.49 1.30 10.13
CA ASP A 9 -1.23 2.31 11.14
C ASP A 9 0.10 2.05 11.85
N GLY A 10 0.77 3.12 12.23
CA GLY A 10 2.02 3.04 12.97
C GLY A 10 3.20 2.56 12.15
N CYS A 11 3.14 2.66 10.83
CA CYS A 11 4.20 2.23 9.94
C CYS A 11 4.95 3.45 9.38
N PRO A 12 6.17 3.72 9.86
CA PRO A 12 6.94 4.87 9.35
C PRO A 12 7.25 4.78 7.87
N TYR A 13 7.49 3.57 7.37
CA TYR A 13 7.78 3.37 5.95
C TYR A 13 6.56 3.62 5.07
N CYS A 14 5.37 3.35 5.60
CA CYS A 14 4.14 3.67 4.87
C CYS A 14 3.99 5.17 4.70
N ASP A 15 4.31 5.94 5.72
CA ASP A 15 4.28 7.39 5.64
C ASP A 15 5.31 7.91 4.64
N LYS A 16 6.49 7.31 4.63
CA LYS A 16 7.54 7.68 3.68
C LYS A 16 7.12 7.47 2.24
N ILE A 17 6.51 6.32 1.94
CA ILE A 17 6.10 6.03 0.57
C ILE A 17 4.99 6.99 0.11
N LYS A 18 4.08 7.35 1.02
CA LYS A 18 3.05 8.33 0.71
C LYS A 18 3.66 9.69 0.38
N GLN A 19 4.67 10.13 1.13
CA GLN A 19 5.37 11.37 0.84
C GLN A 19 6.07 11.33 -0.51
N VAL A 20 6.71 10.23 -0.83
CA VAL A 20 7.38 10.06 -2.12
C VAL A 20 6.37 10.14 -3.26
N MET A 21 5.23 9.49 -3.11
CA MET A 21 4.17 9.54 -4.11
C MET A 21 3.64 10.97 -4.30
N ASP A 22 3.46 11.69 -3.21
CA ASP A 22 3.00 13.09 -3.29
C ASP A 22 4.03 13.98 -3.98
N LEU A 23 5.31 13.80 -3.69
CA LEU A 23 6.38 14.58 -4.30
C LEU A 23 6.52 14.32 -5.80
N THR A 24 6.28 13.09 -6.23
CA THR A 24 6.36 12.73 -7.64
C THR A 24 5.09 13.05 -8.39
N LYS A 25 4.04 13.45 -7.69
CA LYS A 25 2.72 13.77 -8.27
C LYS A 25 2.10 12.61 -9.05
N LEU A 26 2.41 11.39 -8.63
CA LEU A 26 1.82 10.19 -9.21
C LEU A 26 0.42 9.98 -8.65
N SER A 27 -0.47 9.46 -9.50
CA SER A 27 -1.80 9.06 -9.04
C SER A 27 -1.71 7.77 -8.26
N TYR A 28 -2.26 7.73 -7.05
CA TYR A 28 -2.23 6.53 -6.25
C TYR A 28 -3.46 6.46 -5.34
N VAL A 29 -3.77 5.24 -4.92
CA VAL A 29 -4.84 4.96 -3.96
C VAL A 29 -4.21 4.28 -2.75
N VAL A 30 -4.61 4.69 -1.56
CA VAL A 30 -4.11 4.10 -0.32
C VAL A 30 -5.18 3.19 0.27
N TYR A 31 -4.80 1.94 0.53
CA TYR A 31 -5.64 0.98 1.25
C TYR A 31 -5.03 0.74 2.62
N ASN A 32 -5.83 0.89 3.66
CA ASN A 32 -5.37 0.75 5.04
C ASN A 32 -5.82 -0.59 5.61
N LEU A 33 -4.91 -1.23 6.34
CA LEU A 33 -5.18 -2.50 7.02
C LEU A 33 -6.32 -2.33 8.02
N ASN A 34 -7.25 -3.30 8.01
CA ASN A 34 -8.45 -3.34 8.85
C ASN A 34 -9.51 -2.28 8.51
N GLU A 35 -9.26 -1.43 7.53
CA GLU A 35 -10.25 -0.49 7.00
C GLU A 35 -10.71 -0.92 5.60
N ASP A 36 -9.76 -1.12 4.71
CA ASP A 36 -10.02 -1.45 3.31
C ASP A 36 -9.74 -2.92 2.99
N PHE A 37 -8.89 -3.56 3.80
CA PHE A 37 -8.54 -4.96 3.64
C PHE A 37 -8.14 -5.53 4.99
N ASP A 38 -8.12 -6.86 5.12
CA ASP A 38 -7.62 -7.53 6.32
C ASP A 38 -6.31 -8.25 6.04
N ARG A 39 -5.70 -8.78 7.11
CA ARG A 39 -4.41 -9.46 7.00
C ARG A 39 -4.50 -10.71 6.15
N ASP A 40 -5.57 -11.46 6.28
CA ASP A 40 -5.73 -12.71 5.55
C ASP A 40 -5.78 -12.45 4.05
N SER A 41 -6.53 -11.43 3.62
CA SER A 41 -6.59 -11.04 2.23
C SER A 41 -5.24 -10.55 1.73
N PHE A 42 -4.52 -9.77 2.56
CA PHE A 42 -3.21 -9.25 2.22
C PHE A 42 -2.21 -10.38 1.98
N TYR A 43 -2.12 -11.31 2.93
CA TYR A 43 -1.18 -12.43 2.80
C TYR A 43 -1.60 -13.41 1.71
N GLY A 44 -2.89 -13.52 1.45
CA GLY A 44 -3.38 -14.32 0.34
C GLY A 44 -2.96 -13.77 -1.01
N GLU A 45 -2.87 -12.45 -1.15
CA GLU A 45 -2.48 -11.80 -2.39
C GLU A 45 -0.96 -11.69 -2.55
N PHE A 46 -0.26 -11.31 -1.47
CA PHE A 46 1.17 -11.02 -1.53
C PHE A 46 2.06 -12.14 -0.97
N GLY A 47 1.47 -13.12 -0.30
CA GLY A 47 2.20 -14.21 0.32
C GLY A 47 2.49 -13.96 1.79
N GLN A 48 2.63 -15.05 2.54
CA GLN A 48 2.96 -14.96 3.97
C GLN A 48 4.35 -14.38 4.16
N GLY A 49 4.50 -13.56 5.19
CA GLY A 49 5.76 -12.90 5.47
C GLY A 49 5.96 -11.60 4.71
N SER A 50 5.00 -11.20 3.90
CA SER A 50 5.06 -9.91 3.21
C SER A 50 5.01 -8.76 4.21
N THR A 51 5.72 -7.69 3.90
CA THR A 51 5.83 -6.54 4.79
C THR A 51 5.07 -5.35 4.24
N PHE A 52 4.83 -4.36 5.09
CA PHE A 52 4.27 -3.08 4.69
C PHE A 52 5.38 -2.05 4.55
N PRO A 53 5.24 -1.06 3.65
CA PRO A 53 4.13 -0.94 2.68
C PRO A 53 4.33 -1.84 1.47
N GLN A 54 3.25 -2.12 0.74
CA GLN A 54 3.32 -2.78 -0.56
C GLN A 54 2.76 -1.84 -1.61
N VAL A 55 3.51 -1.65 -2.68
CA VAL A 55 3.12 -0.78 -3.78
C VAL A 55 2.90 -1.64 -5.02
N VAL A 56 1.72 -1.51 -5.60
CA VAL A 56 1.34 -2.27 -6.79
C VAL A 56 0.97 -1.29 -7.89
N VAL A 57 1.41 -1.58 -9.10
CA VAL A 57 0.99 -0.80 -10.27
C VAL A 57 -0.31 -1.39 -10.78
N ASP A 58 -1.34 -0.58 -10.80
CA ASP A 58 -2.65 -0.97 -11.28
C ASP A 58 -2.78 -0.52 -12.73
N CYS A 59 -2.73 -1.47 -13.63
CA CYS A 59 -2.86 -1.21 -15.06
C CYS A 59 -4.32 -1.33 -15.48
N ILE A 60 -4.96 -0.21 -15.55
CA ILE A 60 -6.33 -0.15 -16.06
C ILE A 60 -6.30 0.46 -17.47
#